data_a2b55d7d8eceb02632f5a5196b476016
#
_entry.id   a2b55d7d8eceb02632f5a5196b476016
#
_cell.length_a   1.000
_cell.length_b   1.000
_cell.length_c   1.000
_cell.angle_alpha   90.00
_cell.angle_beta   90.00
_cell.angle_gamma   90.00
#
_symmetry.space_group_name_H-M   'P 1'
#
loop_
_entity.id
_entity.type
_entity.pdbx_description
1 polymer ?
#
loop_
_entity_poly.entity_id
_entity_poly.type
_entity_poly.pdbx_seq_one_letter_code
_entity_poly.pdbx_strand_id
1 'polypeptide(L)'
;SAFIPEVEEIVGTVQASFTARGRADDPRLAGELRLSDGAVVVPAINVPVSAINARISGDSSSLLTVTGEAAAGSGKLAITGTISDLISNAPRLELRVRGDQATVLDWPDYTLVASSDLSLSGVGNEYEVDGRVRLDRAEIQVRELPEGAVTPSDDVTVVGREEIDSRATRLTGALDIELADAVHVRAFGLDTNLEGMLRITLPAGREPRAEGEVTLVGGFFEMYGQRLEIERGTMLFSGALDNPFVDVRVVRSIDGAEGTVLVGMDITGRAEALVSTVYSEPPMSEAEVLSYLVTGRPLNQAGSADGQMMSDAAFSLGLRQASAITNQIGQSVGLDELSLQGANQDSAELVAGKQVSPRLYARYRYGVFSSLGELLLRYSLTDSLSVELGTGEFQSLDIQYTIERE
;
A
#
# COMPACT_ATOMS: atom_id res chain seq x y z
N SER A 1 26.24 -2.61 0.66
CA SER A 1 26.00 -1.16 0.47
C SER A 1 24.50 -0.90 0.48
N ALA A 2 23.95 -0.56 1.63
CA ALA A 2 22.52 -0.58 1.94
C ALA A 2 21.70 0.62 1.42
N PHE A 3 22.23 1.49 0.58
CA PHE A 3 21.53 2.71 0.15
C PHE A 3 21.72 3.12 -1.31
N ILE A 4 22.32 2.27 -2.12
CA ILE A 4 22.35 2.52 -3.57
C ILE A 4 21.33 1.56 -4.14
N PRO A 5 20.11 2.02 -4.54
CA PRO A 5 19.23 1.18 -5.36
C PRO A 5 20.03 0.72 -6.58
N GLU A 6 19.78 -0.49 -7.03
CA GLU A 6 20.35 -0.97 -8.28
C GLU A 6 20.09 0.09 -9.35
N VAL A 7 21.15 0.66 -9.89
CA VAL A 7 21.05 1.80 -10.81
C VAL A 7 21.46 1.28 -12.17
N GLU A 8 20.56 1.36 -13.12
CA GLU A 8 20.82 1.02 -14.53
C GLU A 8 21.34 2.26 -15.26
N GLU A 9 22.36 2.07 -16.08
CA GLU A 9 22.97 3.09 -16.95
C GLU A 9 23.29 4.44 -16.27
N ILE A 10 24.44 4.53 -15.62
CA ILE A 10 24.98 5.81 -15.17
C ILE A 10 25.77 6.44 -16.32
N VAL A 11 25.33 7.57 -16.80
CA VAL A 11 26.05 8.43 -17.77
C VAL A 11 26.53 9.69 -17.08
N GLY A 12 27.63 10.26 -17.48
CA GLY A 12 28.13 11.53 -16.98
C GLY A 12 29.64 11.64 -16.97
N THR A 13 30.13 12.84 -16.70
CA THR A 13 31.58 13.13 -16.59
C THR A 13 31.92 13.43 -15.16
N VAL A 14 32.85 12.65 -14.59
CA VAL A 14 33.38 12.85 -13.24
C VAL A 14 34.77 13.44 -13.32
N GLN A 15 35.00 14.53 -12.61
CA GLN A 15 36.31 15.14 -12.41
C GLN A 15 36.59 15.21 -10.92
N ALA A 16 37.74 14.74 -10.49
CA ALA A 16 38.12 14.77 -9.09
C ALA A 16 39.58 15.25 -8.93
N SER A 17 39.77 16.16 -8.00
CA SER A 17 41.10 16.66 -7.61
C SER A 17 41.09 16.92 -6.13
N PHE A 18 41.68 16.04 -5.33
CA PHE A 18 41.81 16.21 -3.88
C PHE A 18 43.27 16.10 -3.44
N THR A 19 43.62 16.90 -2.48
CA THR A 19 44.87 16.82 -1.75
C THR A 19 44.56 16.53 -0.28
N ALA A 20 45.13 15.46 0.26
CA ALA A 20 45.04 15.12 1.67
C ALA A 20 46.28 15.61 2.40
N ARG A 21 46.13 16.32 3.53
CA ARG A 21 47.21 16.77 4.40
C ARG A 21 46.86 16.48 5.87
N GLY A 22 47.86 16.36 6.73
CA GLY A 22 47.65 16.08 8.14
C GLY A 22 48.02 14.66 8.53
N ARG A 23 47.45 14.16 9.60
CA ARG A 23 47.69 12.80 10.11
C ARG A 23 46.75 11.82 9.45
N ALA A 24 47.12 10.54 9.42
CA ALA A 24 46.28 9.50 8.82
C ALA A 24 44.95 9.27 9.57
N ASP A 25 44.92 9.63 10.84
CA ASP A 25 43.76 9.58 11.73
C ASP A 25 42.89 10.86 11.71
N ASP A 26 43.43 11.95 11.15
CA ASP A 26 42.73 13.25 10.99
C ASP A 26 43.23 13.94 9.69
N PRO A 27 42.88 13.43 8.52
CA PRO A 27 43.26 14.03 7.25
C PRO A 27 42.39 15.23 6.93
N ARG A 28 43.03 16.28 6.48
CA ARG A 28 42.40 17.49 5.96
C ARG A 28 42.33 17.41 4.44
N LEU A 29 41.13 17.36 3.92
CA LEU A 29 40.89 17.25 2.48
C LEU A 29 40.68 18.62 1.86
N ALA A 30 41.49 18.99 0.87
CA ALA A 30 41.29 20.15 0.02
C ALA A 30 41.14 19.75 -1.41
N GLY A 31 40.09 20.24 -2.07
CA GLY A 31 39.87 19.92 -3.45
C GLY A 31 38.38 19.81 -3.79
N GLU A 32 38.13 19.18 -4.89
CA GLU A 32 36.81 19.14 -5.47
C GLU A 32 36.57 17.82 -6.22
N LEU A 33 35.35 17.28 -6.08
CA LEU A 33 34.78 16.29 -6.97
C LEU A 33 33.58 16.95 -7.67
N ARG A 34 33.55 16.86 -8.99
CA ARG A 34 32.45 17.39 -9.80
C ARG A 34 31.91 16.28 -10.70
N LEU A 35 30.60 16.09 -10.66
CA LEU A 35 29.83 15.34 -11.64
C LEU A 35 29.13 16.34 -12.54
N SER A 36 29.22 16.19 -13.83
CA SER A 36 28.57 17.04 -14.84
C SER A 36 27.76 16.18 -15.81
N ASP A 37 26.58 16.69 -16.17
CA ASP A 37 25.67 16.08 -17.13
C ASP A 37 25.36 14.61 -16.84
N GLY A 38 25.21 14.29 -15.55
CA GLY A 38 24.85 12.96 -15.12
C GLY A 38 23.42 12.60 -15.52
N ALA A 39 23.19 11.33 -15.83
CA ALA A 39 21.86 10.77 -15.99
C ALA A 39 21.82 9.36 -15.41
N VAL A 40 20.65 9.01 -14.86
CA VAL A 40 20.43 7.73 -14.21
C VAL A 40 18.93 7.39 -14.23
N VAL A 41 18.60 6.12 -14.40
CA VAL A 41 17.26 5.63 -14.12
C VAL A 41 17.30 4.91 -12.78
N VAL A 42 16.36 5.22 -11.90
CA VAL A 42 16.19 4.55 -10.61
C VAL A 42 15.10 3.49 -10.77
N PRO A 43 15.44 2.20 -10.96
CA PRO A 43 14.47 1.16 -11.34
C PRO A 43 13.36 0.97 -10.32
N ALA A 44 13.69 1.09 -9.02
CA ALA A 44 12.73 0.91 -7.93
C ALA A 44 11.52 1.86 -7.99
N ILE A 45 11.67 3.02 -8.65
CA ILE A 45 10.61 4.04 -8.79
C ILE A 45 10.33 4.38 -10.27
N ASN A 46 11.08 3.78 -11.19
CA ASN A 46 11.00 3.99 -12.64
C ASN A 46 11.10 5.47 -13.07
N VAL A 47 11.91 6.25 -12.35
CA VAL A 47 12.07 7.68 -12.63
C VAL A 47 13.42 7.95 -13.28
N PRO A 48 13.44 8.52 -14.50
CA PRO A 48 14.66 9.04 -15.11
C PRO A 48 15.06 10.34 -14.41
N VAL A 49 16.25 10.35 -13.83
CA VAL A 49 16.89 11.55 -13.29
C VAL A 49 18.00 11.96 -14.24
N SER A 50 17.95 13.18 -14.72
CA SER A 50 18.86 13.70 -15.75
C SER A 50 19.45 15.05 -15.34
N ALA A 51 20.38 15.56 -16.18
CA ALA A 51 21.06 16.82 -15.93
C ALA A 51 21.63 16.92 -14.50
N ILE A 52 22.14 15.78 -13.98
CA ILE A 52 22.72 15.74 -12.65
C ILE A 52 24.04 16.49 -12.67
N ASN A 53 24.08 17.60 -11.94
CA ASN A 53 25.28 18.36 -11.69
C ASN A 53 25.54 18.39 -10.19
N ALA A 54 26.62 17.77 -9.73
CA ALA A 54 26.92 17.69 -8.33
C ALA A 54 28.39 18.09 -8.06
N ARG A 55 28.60 18.71 -6.90
CA ARG A 55 29.92 19.15 -6.45
C ARG A 55 30.10 18.78 -4.99
N ILE A 56 31.23 18.18 -4.66
CA ILE A 56 31.71 17.98 -3.31
C ILE A 56 33.04 18.72 -3.19
N SER A 57 33.17 19.66 -2.27
CA SER A 57 34.36 20.48 -2.08
C SER A 57 34.83 20.52 -0.63
N GLY A 58 36.13 20.46 -0.43
CA GLY A 58 36.79 20.61 0.87
C GLY A 58 37.85 21.72 0.83
N ASP A 59 37.94 22.47 1.89
CA ASP A 59 38.84 23.65 2.05
C ASP A 59 39.99 23.40 3.00
N SER A 60 40.42 22.18 3.21
CA SER A 60 41.41 21.78 4.23
C SER A 60 40.87 21.77 5.69
N SER A 61 39.54 21.87 5.85
CA SER A 61 38.88 21.50 7.11
C SER A 61 38.50 19.99 7.05
N SER A 62 38.03 19.47 8.16
CA SER A 62 37.44 18.11 8.17
C SER A 62 36.01 18.06 7.60
N LEU A 63 35.57 19.18 7.00
CA LEU A 63 34.22 19.37 6.47
C LEU A 63 34.22 19.37 4.95
N LEU A 64 33.39 18.54 4.34
CA LEU A 64 33.07 18.60 2.91
C LEU A 64 31.71 19.23 2.70
N THR A 65 31.63 20.18 1.78
CA THR A 65 30.38 20.76 1.35
C THR A 65 29.86 20.03 0.11
N VAL A 66 28.58 19.67 0.14
CA VAL A 66 27.87 19.01 -0.96
C VAL A 66 26.85 19.97 -1.54
N THR A 67 26.86 20.12 -2.86
CA THR A 67 25.82 20.83 -3.62
C THR A 67 25.48 20.02 -4.87
N GLY A 68 24.22 19.99 -5.27
CA GLY A 68 23.81 19.29 -6.49
C GLY A 68 22.45 19.75 -6.95
N GLU A 69 22.23 19.60 -8.25
CA GLU A 69 20.98 19.84 -8.92
C GLU A 69 20.73 18.73 -9.93
N ALA A 70 19.47 18.40 -10.15
CA ALA A 70 19.05 17.39 -11.12
C ALA A 70 17.61 17.70 -11.63
N ALA A 71 17.24 17.10 -12.74
CA ALA A 71 15.88 17.04 -13.22
C ALA A 71 15.31 15.64 -12.96
N ALA A 72 14.09 15.57 -12.40
CA ALA A 72 13.34 14.33 -12.19
C ALA A 72 11.97 14.46 -12.90
N GLY A 73 11.83 13.79 -14.05
CA GLY A 73 10.73 14.05 -14.96
C GLY A 73 10.74 15.50 -15.47
N SER A 74 9.64 16.23 -15.25
CA SER A 74 9.54 17.66 -15.58
C SER A 74 10.00 18.60 -14.45
N GLY A 75 10.22 18.06 -13.26
CA GLY A 75 10.57 18.83 -12.07
C GLY A 75 12.06 18.91 -11.81
N LYS A 76 12.39 19.59 -10.72
CA LYS A 76 13.77 19.85 -10.32
C LYS A 76 14.05 19.33 -8.91
N LEU A 77 15.26 18.89 -8.72
CA LEU A 77 15.80 18.50 -7.43
C LEU A 77 17.04 19.33 -7.11
N ALA A 78 17.18 19.77 -5.89
CA ALA A 78 18.39 20.42 -5.38
C ALA A 78 18.79 19.76 -4.06
N ILE A 79 20.09 19.54 -3.90
CA ILE A 79 20.68 19.00 -2.68
C ILE A 79 21.78 19.94 -2.21
N THR A 80 21.80 20.22 -0.92
CA THR A 80 22.86 20.98 -0.26
C THR A 80 23.17 20.37 1.10
N GLY A 81 24.41 20.48 1.54
CA GLY A 81 24.74 20.00 2.88
C GLY A 81 26.21 19.82 3.13
N THR A 82 26.51 19.05 4.16
CA THR A 82 27.88 18.84 4.63
C THR A 82 28.09 17.37 5.04
N ILE A 83 29.33 16.92 4.87
CA ILE A 83 29.81 15.64 5.36
C ILE A 83 31.05 15.91 6.19
N SER A 84 31.10 15.42 7.43
CA SER A 84 32.27 15.50 8.30
C SER A 84 32.67 14.11 8.80
N ASP A 85 33.86 14.03 9.41
CA ASP A 85 34.38 12.82 10.05
C ASP A 85 34.45 11.59 9.09
N LEU A 86 34.71 11.82 7.81
CA LEU A 86 34.67 10.82 6.72
C LEU A 86 35.49 9.55 6.98
N ILE A 87 36.58 9.65 7.74
CA ILE A 87 37.51 8.54 8.02
C ILE A 87 37.24 7.93 9.40
N SER A 88 36.31 8.48 10.15
CA SER A 88 35.86 7.90 11.41
C SER A 88 34.96 6.68 11.14
N ASN A 89 34.78 5.83 12.14
CA ASN A 89 33.81 4.74 12.07
C ASN A 89 32.34 5.24 12.06
N ALA A 90 32.12 6.55 12.18
CA ALA A 90 30.81 7.17 12.26
C ALA A 90 30.82 8.54 11.55
N PRO A 91 30.88 8.57 10.20
CA PRO A 91 30.79 9.81 9.44
C PRO A 91 29.45 10.51 9.74
N ARG A 92 29.50 11.84 9.81
CA ARG A 92 28.33 12.68 10.04
C ARG A 92 27.87 13.29 8.73
N LEU A 93 26.57 13.18 8.48
CA LEU A 93 25.91 13.70 7.28
C LEU A 93 24.83 14.70 7.69
N GLU A 94 24.80 15.85 7.04
CA GLU A 94 23.72 16.84 7.15
C GLU A 94 23.37 17.31 5.74
N LEU A 95 22.22 16.89 5.23
CA LEU A 95 21.76 17.22 3.88
C LEU A 95 20.38 17.87 3.93
N ARG A 96 20.15 18.76 2.99
CA ARG A 96 18.83 19.29 2.67
C ARG A 96 18.51 18.99 1.22
N VAL A 97 17.36 18.38 1.00
CA VAL A 97 16.86 18.01 -0.34
C VAL A 97 15.60 18.83 -0.60
N ARG A 98 15.59 19.58 -1.68
CA ARG A 98 14.42 20.30 -2.16
C ARG A 98 14.00 19.77 -3.52
N GLY A 99 12.71 19.47 -3.62
CA GLY A 99 12.06 19.12 -4.87
C GLY A 99 11.05 20.19 -5.26
N ASP A 100 10.97 20.49 -6.53
CA ASP A 100 9.95 21.36 -7.11
C ASP A 100 9.30 20.61 -8.27
N GLN A 101 8.06 20.13 -8.04
CA GLN A 101 7.28 19.32 -8.98
C GLN A 101 8.07 18.13 -9.55
N ALA A 102 8.91 17.51 -8.72
CA ALA A 102 9.72 16.38 -9.13
C ALA A 102 8.86 15.10 -9.25
N THR A 103 9.06 14.37 -10.34
CA THR A 103 8.46 13.04 -10.47
C THR A 103 9.19 12.10 -9.48
N VAL A 104 8.44 11.49 -8.55
CA VAL A 104 8.99 10.61 -7.52
C VAL A 104 8.60 9.16 -7.73
N LEU A 105 7.61 8.89 -8.58
CA LEU A 105 7.21 7.56 -9.03
C LEU A 105 6.57 7.68 -10.42
N ASP A 106 6.93 6.78 -11.33
CA ASP A 106 6.38 6.75 -12.70
C ASP A 106 6.21 5.31 -13.19
N TRP A 107 5.25 4.62 -12.65
CA TRP A 107 4.84 3.29 -13.05
C TRP A 107 3.53 3.36 -13.85
N PRO A 108 3.20 2.37 -14.68
CA PRO A 108 1.99 2.41 -15.52
C PRO A 108 0.68 2.69 -14.76
N ASP A 109 0.59 2.21 -13.52
CA ASP A 109 -0.59 2.34 -12.68
C ASP A 109 -0.43 3.38 -11.56
N TYR A 110 0.77 3.99 -11.43
CA TYR A 110 1.10 4.93 -10.35
C TYR A 110 2.01 6.03 -10.86
N THR A 111 1.52 7.25 -10.89
CA THR A 111 2.35 8.43 -11.16
C THR A 111 2.25 9.38 -9.99
N LEU A 112 3.40 9.77 -9.43
CA LEU A 112 3.47 10.72 -8.32
C LEU A 112 4.42 11.86 -8.65
N VAL A 113 3.93 13.08 -8.50
CA VAL A 113 4.71 14.32 -8.63
C VAL A 113 4.63 15.07 -7.31
N ALA A 114 5.77 15.45 -6.76
CA ALA A 114 5.83 16.06 -5.44
C ALA A 114 6.83 17.24 -5.38
N SER A 115 6.46 18.20 -4.56
CA SER A 115 7.36 19.24 -4.06
C SER A 115 7.77 18.92 -2.62
N SER A 116 9.05 19.09 -2.29
CA SER A 116 9.58 18.69 -1.00
C SER A 116 10.61 19.66 -0.45
N ASP A 117 10.70 19.73 0.88
CA ASP A 117 11.79 20.37 1.63
C ASP A 117 12.13 19.44 2.79
N LEU A 118 13.15 18.60 2.58
CA LEU A 118 13.56 17.55 3.50
C LEU A 118 14.92 17.83 4.07
N SER A 119 15.10 17.57 5.35
CA SER A 119 16.39 17.50 6.03
C SER A 119 16.72 16.07 6.37
N LEU A 120 17.91 15.63 6.01
CA LEU A 120 18.46 14.33 6.35
C LEU A 120 19.71 14.55 7.19
N SER A 121 19.70 14.11 8.40
CA SER A 121 20.87 14.10 9.29
C SER A 121 21.22 12.68 9.70
N GLY A 122 22.49 12.42 9.99
CA GLY A 122 22.87 11.09 10.42
C GLY A 122 24.30 10.98 10.90
N VAL A 123 24.55 9.94 11.69
CA VAL A 123 25.88 9.56 12.19
C VAL A 123 26.04 8.04 12.05
N GLY A 124 27.05 7.63 11.32
CA GLY A 124 27.29 6.20 11.06
C GLY A 124 26.14 5.55 10.28
N ASN A 125 25.36 4.69 10.93
CA ASN A 125 24.25 3.96 10.35
C ASN A 125 22.88 4.46 10.84
N GLU A 126 22.84 5.53 11.62
CA GLU A 126 21.60 6.09 12.15
C GLU A 126 21.29 7.39 11.41
N TYR A 127 20.14 7.44 10.76
CA TYR A 127 19.67 8.58 9.98
C TYR A 127 18.31 9.04 10.46
N GLU A 128 18.12 10.35 10.42
CA GLU A 128 16.86 11.01 10.72
C GLU A 128 16.44 11.85 9.51
N VAL A 129 15.20 11.66 9.05
CA VAL A 129 14.61 12.42 7.95
C VAL A 129 13.40 13.19 8.45
N ASP A 130 13.45 14.51 8.33
CA ASP A 130 12.34 15.39 8.69
C ASP A 130 12.03 16.35 7.56
N GLY A 131 10.76 16.77 7.50
CA GLY A 131 10.41 17.82 6.55
C GLY A 131 8.98 17.73 6.05
N ARG A 132 8.76 18.38 4.91
CA ARG A 132 7.45 18.45 4.26
C ARG A 132 7.52 17.92 2.85
N VAL A 133 6.45 17.23 2.48
CA VAL A 133 6.21 16.75 1.11
C VAL A 133 4.80 17.17 0.73
N ARG A 134 4.67 17.86 -0.39
CA ARG A 134 3.39 18.13 -0.99
C ARG A 134 3.25 17.29 -2.25
N LEU A 135 2.23 16.45 -2.29
CA LEU A 135 1.86 15.73 -3.51
C LEU A 135 1.12 16.71 -4.41
N ASP A 136 1.82 17.25 -5.40
CA ASP A 136 1.26 18.22 -6.35
C ASP A 136 0.29 17.54 -7.32
N ARG A 137 0.59 16.28 -7.70
CA ARG A 137 -0.26 15.44 -8.51
C ARG A 137 0.03 13.97 -8.20
N ALA A 138 -1.02 13.18 -8.12
CA ALA A 138 -0.92 11.74 -8.08
C ALA A 138 -2.04 11.11 -8.91
N GLU A 139 -1.69 10.11 -9.71
CA GLU A 139 -2.61 9.22 -10.39
C GLU A 139 -2.35 7.82 -9.84
N ILE A 140 -3.30 7.28 -9.11
CA ILE A 140 -3.19 5.98 -8.47
C ILE A 140 -4.31 5.09 -9.01
N GLN A 141 -3.96 4.08 -9.79
CA GLN A 141 -4.90 3.12 -10.34
C GLN A 141 -4.60 1.73 -9.80
N VAL A 142 -5.40 1.27 -8.86
CA VAL A 142 -5.33 -0.12 -8.36
C VAL A 142 -6.23 -0.97 -9.24
N ARG A 143 -5.63 -1.85 -10.03
CA ARG A 143 -6.38 -2.83 -10.82
C ARG A 143 -6.79 -3.97 -9.92
N GLU A 144 -8.02 -4.45 -10.09
CA GLU A 144 -8.43 -5.71 -9.47
C GLU A 144 -7.52 -6.83 -9.97
N LEU A 145 -7.04 -7.65 -9.05
CA LEU A 145 -6.33 -8.86 -9.42
C LEU A 145 -7.30 -9.75 -10.21
N PRO A 146 -6.86 -10.39 -11.32
CA PRO A 146 -7.70 -11.32 -12.05
C PRO A 146 -8.30 -12.36 -11.08
N GLU A 147 -9.56 -12.74 -11.28
CA GLU A 147 -10.17 -13.83 -10.53
C GLU A 147 -9.28 -15.07 -10.63
N GLY A 148 -8.77 -15.53 -9.48
CA GLY A 148 -7.78 -16.61 -9.40
C GLY A 148 -6.34 -16.16 -9.11
N ALA A 149 -6.04 -14.87 -9.03
CA ALA A 149 -4.78 -14.42 -8.47
C ALA A 149 -4.79 -14.68 -6.96
N VAL A 150 -4.04 -15.68 -6.54
CA VAL A 150 -3.83 -15.98 -5.12
C VAL A 150 -2.95 -14.87 -4.56
N THR A 151 -3.48 -14.05 -3.66
CA THR A 151 -2.62 -13.22 -2.81
C THR A 151 -1.63 -14.17 -2.12
N PRO A 152 -0.31 -13.89 -2.17
CA PRO A 152 0.63 -14.68 -1.40
C PRO A 152 0.13 -14.71 0.04
N SER A 153 0.00 -15.91 0.60
CA SER A 153 -0.32 -16.07 2.02
C SER A 153 0.72 -15.31 2.83
N ASP A 154 0.32 -14.70 3.96
CA ASP A 154 1.26 -14.07 4.91
C ASP A 154 2.35 -15.04 5.39
N ASP A 155 2.20 -16.32 5.09
CA ASP A 155 3.13 -17.42 5.37
C ASP A 155 4.15 -17.67 4.25
N VAL A 156 4.13 -16.88 3.16
CA VAL A 156 5.21 -16.85 2.17
C VAL A 156 6.36 -16.04 2.77
N THR A 157 7.19 -16.71 3.53
CA THR A 157 8.53 -16.20 3.87
C THR A 157 9.28 -16.12 2.55
N VAL A 158 9.49 -14.93 2.02
CA VAL A 158 10.42 -14.70 0.91
C VAL A 158 11.80 -15.10 1.45
N VAL A 159 12.20 -16.33 1.15
CA VAL A 159 13.56 -16.83 1.45
C VAL A 159 14.50 -16.03 0.56
N GLY A 160 15.25 -15.13 1.16
CA GLY A 160 16.09 -14.15 0.48
C GLY A 160 16.09 -12.79 1.18
N ARG A 161 15.27 -12.60 2.20
CA ARG A 161 15.58 -11.58 3.21
C ARG A 161 16.79 -12.09 3.97
N GLU A 162 17.97 -11.66 3.52
CA GLU A 162 19.17 -11.73 4.35
C GLU A 162 18.78 -11.29 5.75
N GLU A 163 19.18 -12.09 6.75
CA GLU A 163 19.11 -11.69 8.17
C GLU A 163 19.59 -10.25 8.23
N ILE A 164 18.76 -9.36 8.77
CA ILE A 164 19.07 -7.94 8.92
C ILE A 164 20.40 -7.90 9.67
N ASP A 165 21.49 -7.76 8.92
CA ASP A 165 22.83 -7.64 9.46
C ASP A 165 22.75 -6.54 10.54
N SER A 166 23.42 -6.73 11.67
CA SER A 166 23.49 -5.76 12.75
C SER A 166 24.05 -4.39 12.33
N ARG A 167 24.41 -4.24 11.05
CA ARG A 167 24.77 -3.01 10.33
C ARG A 167 23.61 -2.40 9.54
N ALA A 168 22.38 -2.90 9.68
CA ALA A 168 21.23 -2.33 8.98
C ALA A 168 21.10 -0.85 9.33
N THR A 169 20.99 -0.04 8.31
CA THR A 169 20.75 1.40 8.43
C THR A 169 19.43 1.63 9.15
N ARG A 170 19.43 2.42 10.20
CA ARG A 170 18.24 2.83 10.93
C ARG A 170 17.80 4.18 10.42
N LEU A 171 16.61 4.23 9.87
CA LEU A 171 15.97 5.47 9.47
C LEU A 171 14.85 5.80 10.47
N THR A 172 14.88 7.01 11.00
CA THR A 172 13.85 7.58 11.88
C THR A 172 13.41 8.94 11.33
N GLY A 173 12.38 9.54 11.91
CA GLY A 173 11.99 10.91 11.56
C GLY A 173 10.51 11.15 11.46
N ALA A 174 10.13 12.31 10.96
CA ALA A 174 8.76 12.71 10.76
C ALA A 174 8.59 13.51 9.47
N LEU A 175 7.54 13.17 8.71
CA LEU A 175 7.20 13.82 7.44
C LEU A 175 5.78 14.38 7.53
N ASP A 176 5.63 15.68 7.28
CA ASP A 176 4.33 16.30 7.05
C ASP A 176 4.00 16.21 5.56
N ILE A 177 2.95 15.45 5.23
CA ILE A 177 2.49 15.21 3.85
C ILE A 177 1.20 15.98 3.61
N GLU A 178 1.20 16.82 2.59
CA GLU A 178 0.03 17.53 2.08
C GLU A 178 -0.41 16.91 0.76
N LEU A 179 -1.69 16.57 0.64
CA LEU A 179 -2.32 16.13 -0.60
C LEU A 179 -2.95 17.37 -1.26
N ALA A 180 -2.44 17.77 -2.42
CA ALA A 180 -3.01 18.87 -3.19
C ALA A 180 -4.22 18.40 -4.02
N ASP A 181 -4.92 19.33 -4.66
CA ASP A 181 -6.21 19.11 -5.36
C ASP A 181 -6.14 18.12 -6.55
N ALA A 182 -4.94 17.71 -6.98
CA ALA A 182 -4.74 16.81 -8.12
C ALA A 182 -4.25 15.41 -7.71
N VAL A 183 -4.68 14.93 -6.55
CA VAL A 183 -4.42 13.55 -6.10
C VAL A 183 -5.64 12.70 -6.41
N HIS A 184 -5.58 11.96 -7.51
CA HIS A 184 -6.67 11.13 -8.01
C HIS A 184 -6.42 9.66 -7.72
N VAL A 185 -7.47 8.97 -7.24
CA VAL A 185 -7.43 7.53 -6.93
C VAL A 185 -8.58 6.82 -7.62
N ARG A 186 -8.22 5.75 -8.32
CA ARG A 186 -9.17 4.78 -8.89
C ARG A 186 -8.84 3.38 -8.37
N ALA A 187 -9.70 2.85 -7.52
CA ALA A 187 -9.47 1.57 -6.86
C ALA A 187 -10.79 0.90 -6.48
N PHE A 188 -10.96 -0.39 -6.79
CA PHE A 188 -12.09 -1.22 -6.31
C PHE A 188 -13.49 -0.59 -6.55
N GLY A 189 -13.68 0.03 -7.70
CA GLY A 189 -14.92 0.75 -8.04
C GLY A 189 -14.97 2.20 -7.56
N LEU A 190 -14.06 2.63 -6.69
CA LEU A 190 -13.91 4.02 -6.26
C LEU A 190 -13.17 4.82 -7.33
N ASP A 191 -13.67 6.03 -7.64
CA ASP A 191 -13.04 7.00 -8.54
C ASP A 191 -13.24 8.39 -7.91
N THR A 192 -12.18 8.96 -7.29
CA THR A 192 -12.28 10.18 -6.49
C THR A 192 -10.95 10.92 -6.39
N ASN A 193 -11.01 12.20 -6.02
CA ASN A 193 -9.85 12.96 -5.59
C ASN A 193 -9.67 12.90 -4.07
N LEU A 194 -8.44 12.97 -3.63
CA LEU A 194 -8.09 13.00 -2.21
C LEU A 194 -7.45 14.34 -1.87
N GLU A 195 -7.87 14.92 -0.76
CA GLU A 195 -7.26 16.11 -0.16
C GLU A 195 -7.01 15.87 1.32
N GLY A 196 -6.02 16.53 1.89
CA GLY A 196 -5.78 16.44 3.32
C GLY A 196 -4.32 16.60 3.72
N MET A 197 -4.08 16.36 4.99
CA MET A 197 -2.75 16.42 5.57
C MET A 197 -2.52 15.22 6.49
N LEU A 198 -1.33 14.63 6.36
CA LEU A 198 -0.88 13.52 7.18
C LEU A 198 0.49 13.83 7.77
N ARG A 199 0.66 13.53 9.04
CA ARG A 199 1.97 13.42 9.67
C ARG A 199 2.37 11.96 9.75
N ILE A 200 3.43 11.58 9.05
CA ILE A 200 3.99 10.22 9.09
C ILE A 200 5.21 10.24 10.01
N THR A 201 5.22 9.38 11.01
CA THR A 201 6.34 9.18 11.91
C THR A 201 6.98 7.82 11.63
N LEU A 202 8.30 7.81 11.51
CA LEU A 202 9.14 6.65 11.28
C LEU A 202 9.88 6.29 12.58
N PRO A 203 9.30 5.47 13.48
CA PRO A 203 9.96 5.09 14.72
C PRO A 203 11.03 4.02 14.46
N ALA A 204 12.15 4.06 15.20
CA ALA A 204 13.22 3.08 15.05
C ALA A 204 12.73 1.64 15.23
N GLY A 205 12.92 0.79 14.22
CA GLY A 205 12.60 -0.64 14.27
C GLY A 205 11.13 -0.98 14.48
N ARG A 206 10.22 -0.08 14.12
CA ARG A 206 8.76 -0.27 14.17
C ARG A 206 8.13 0.19 12.86
N GLU A 207 6.90 -0.22 12.64
CA GLU A 207 6.11 0.20 11.49
C GLU A 207 5.82 1.70 11.50
N PRO A 208 5.74 2.34 10.31
CA PRO A 208 5.36 3.73 10.18
C PRO A 208 3.98 4.00 10.78
N ARG A 209 3.83 5.17 11.39
CA ARG A 209 2.55 5.61 11.95
C ARG A 209 2.11 6.89 11.25
N ALA A 210 0.80 7.01 11.07
CA ALA A 210 0.20 8.21 10.48
C ALA A 210 -0.80 8.85 11.45
N GLU A 211 -0.82 10.17 11.44
CA GLU A 211 -1.80 11.02 12.15
C GLU A 211 -2.30 12.09 11.17
N GLY A 212 -3.61 12.31 11.14
CA GLY A 212 -4.22 13.32 10.27
C GLY A 212 -5.48 12.82 9.60
N GLU A 213 -5.94 13.59 8.63
CA GLU A 213 -7.21 13.36 7.94
C GLU A 213 -7.02 13.50 6.44
N VAL A 214 -7.65 12.58 5.71
CA VAL A 214 -7.78 12.60 4.25
C VAL A 214 -9.25 12.58 3.90
N THR A 215 -9.68 13.52 3.07
CA THR A 215 -11.05 13.67 2.59
C THR A 215 -11.14 13.23 1.13
N LEU A 216 -12.21 12.50 0.81
CA LEU A 216 -12.59 12.17 -0.55
C LEU A 216 -13.41 13.35 -1.11
N VAL A 217 -12.96 13.94 -2.22
CA VAL A 217 -13.56 15.14 -2.80
C VAL A 217 -14.20 14.80 -4.13
N GLY A 218 -15.53 14.78 -4.14
CA GLY A 218 -16.30 14.40 -5.33
C GLY A 218 -16.08 12.95 -5.74
N GLY A 219 -16.43 12.64 -7.00
CA GLY A 219 -16.24 11.30 -7.52
C GLY A 219 -17.42 10.36 -7.25
N PHE A 220 -17.19 9.08 -7.47
CA PHE A 220 -18.23 8.06 -7.36
C PHE A 220 -17.66 6.71 -6.94
N PHE A 221 -18.56 5.87 -6.50
CA PHE A 221 -18.33 4.46 -6.26
C PHE A 221 -19.21 3.64 -7.20
N GLU A 222 -18.60 2.75 -7.98
CA GLU A 222 -19.31 1.86 -8.89
C GLU A 222 -19.46 0.48 -8.28
N MET A 223 -20.71 0.02 -8.18
CA MET A 223 -21.05 -1.28 -7.62
C MET A 223 -22.29 -1.85 -8.35
N TYR A 224 -22.26 -3.13 -8.72
CA TYR A 224 -23.32 -3.82 -9.47
C TYR A 224 -23.76 -3.09 -10.75
N GLY A 225 -22.81 -2.41 -11.44
CA GLY A 225 -23.09 -1.61 -12.62
C GLY A 225 -23.86 -0.32 -12.35
N GLN A 226 -24.01 0.06 -11.08
CA GLN A 226 -24.62 1.31 -10.66
C GLN A 226 -23.58 2.26 -10.13
N ARG A 227 -23.72 3.54 -10.48
CA ARG A 227 -22.82 4.62 -10.02
C ARG A 227 -23.47 5.37 -8.87
N LEU A 228 -22.78 5.40 -7.72
CA LEU A 228 -23.19 6.12 -6.53
C LEU A 228 -22.22 7.29 -6.32
N GLU A 229 -22.75 8.48 -6.10
CA GLU A 229 -21.94 9.68 -5.82
C GLU A 229 -21.46 9.67 -4.38
N ILE A 230 -20.24 10.15 -4.16
CA ILE A 230 -19.69 10.29 -2.81
C ILE A 230 -20.31 11.55 -2.18
N GLU A 231 -21.20 11.37 -1.22
CA GLU A 231 -21.83 12.48 -0.48
C GLU A 231 -20.87 13.02 0.59
N ARG A 232 -20.18 12.12 1.28
CA ARG A 232 -19.10 12.43 2.22
C ARG A 232 -18.10 11.29 2.23
N GLY A 233 -16.86 11.61 2.50
CA GLY A 233 -15.80 10.60 2.61
C GLY A 233 -14.64 11.15 3.42
N THR A 234 -14.31 10.47 4.51
CA THR A 234 -13.21 10.84 5.39
C THR A 234 -12.44 9.61 5.84
N MET A 235 -11.13 9.70 5.83
CA MET A 235 -10.21 8.71 6.42
C MET A 235 -9.41 9.39 7.52
N LEU A 236 -9.58 8.93 8.76
CA LEU A 236 -8.87 9.44 9.93
C LEU A 236 -7.74 8.51 10.32
N PHE A 237 -6.53 9.01 10.25
CA PHE A 237 -5.32 8.31 10.65
C PHE A 237 -4.96 8.65 12.10
N SER A 238 -4.75 7.64 12.92
CA SER A 238 -4.40 7.79 14.35
C SER A 238 -3.52 6.64 14.85
N GLY A 239 -2.69 6.08 13.98
CA GLY A 239 -1.88 4.90 14.30
C GLY A 239 -1.19 4.30 13.10
N ALA A 240 -1.39 3.01 12.84
CA ALA A 240 -0.84 2.32 11.67
C ALA A 240 -1.30 2.99 10.37
N LEU A 241 -0.37 3.12 9.41
CA LEU A 241 -0.63 3.83 8.14
C LEU A 241 -1.65 3.09 7.26
N ASP A 242 -1.68 1.77 7.34
CA ASP A 242 -2.52 0.86 6.55
C ASP A 242 -3.93 0.65 7.13
N ASN A 243 -4.20 1.13 8.36
CA ASN A 243 -5.46 0.90 9.04
C ASN A 243 -6.13 2.18 9.58
N PRO A 244 -6.47 3.16 8.70
CA PRO A 244 -7.23 4.34 9.09
C PRO A 244 -8.67 3.98 9.50
N PHE A 245 -9.31 4.88 10.23
CA PHE A 245 -10.76 4.84 10.39
C PHE A 245 -11.41 5.53 9.19
N VAL A 246 -12.35 4.83 8.56
CA VAL A 246 -13.07 5.26 7.34
C VAL A 246 -14.49 5.62 7.71
N ASP A 247 -15.00 6.72 7.18
CA ASP A 247 -16.40 7.12 7.21
C ASP A 247 -16.78 7.68 5.83
N VAL A 248 -17.44 6.86 5.03
CA VAL A 248 -17.82 7.18 3.66
C VAL A 248 -19.31 6.92 3.48
N ARG A 249 -20.01 7.90 2.92
CA ARG A 249 -21.39 7.73 2.44
C ARG A 249 -21.42 7.90 0.92
N VAL A 250 -21.95 6.92 0.25
CA VAL A 250 -22.21 6.94 -1.19
C VAL A 250 -23.69 6.85 -1.45
N VAL A 251 -24.21 7.68 -2.36
CA VAL A 251 -25.64 7.80 -2.62
C VAL A 251 -25.95 7.85 -4.11
N ARG A 252 -27.18 7.50 -4.44
CA ARG A 252 -27.75 7.67 -5.78
C ARG A 252 -29.14 8.25 -5.67
N SER A 253 -29.39 9.29 -6.45
CA SER A 253 -30.72 9.88 -6.59
C SER A 253 -31.47 9.19 -7.73
N ILE A 254 -32.70 8.79 -7.48
CA ILE A 254 -33.57 8.10 -8.46
C ILE A 254 -34.91 8.82 -8.48
N ASP A 255 -35.31 9.30 -9.67
CA ASP A 255 -36.62 9.91 -9.86
C ASP A 255 -37.68 8.83 -10.06
N GLY A 256 -38.61 8.74 -9.12
CA GLY A 256 -39.74 7.83 -9.16
C GLY A 256 -41.09 8.57 -9.38
N ALA A 257 -42.14 7.81 -9.57
CA ALA A 257 -43.49 8.37 -9.77
C ALA A 257 -44.03 9.14 -8.56
N GLU A 258 -43.52 8.84 -7.36
CA GLU A 258 -43.95 9.46 -6.06
C GLU A 258 -42.96 10.51 -5.56
N GLY A 259 -41.89 10.83 -6.34
CA GLY A 259 -40.84 11.77 -6.02
C GLY A 259 -39.42 11.18 -6.14
N THR A 260 -38.42 11.99 -5.85
CA THR A 260 -37.01 11.59 -5.85
C THR A 260 -36.71 10.78 -4.60
N VAL A 261 -36.07 9.64 -4.80
CA VAL A 261 -35.60 8.75 -3.72
C VAL A 261 -34.08 8.77 -3.72
N LEU A 262 -33.49 8.99 -2.56
CA LEU A 262 -32.05 8.86 -2.35
C LEU A 262 -31.77 7.50 -1.72
N VAL A 263 -30.94 6.68 -2.35
CA VAL A 263 -30.50 5.38 -1.84
C VAL A 263 -28.99 5.31 -1.83
N GLY A 264 -28.42 4.57 -0.91
CA GLY A 264 -26.97 4.51 -0.81
C GLY A 264 -26.47 3.55 0.26
N MET A 265 -25.22 3.75 0.63
CA MET A 265 -24.55 2.98 1.67
C MET A 265 -23.71 3.89 2.56
N ASP A 266 -23.70 3.61 3.85
CA ASP A 266 -22.71 4.07 4.82
C ASP A 266 -21.64 2.97 4.99
N ILE A 267 -20.38 3.33 4.79
CA ILE A 267 -19.21 2.46 4.96
C ILE A 267 -18.38 3.07 6.09
N THR A 268 -18.32 2.38 7.22
CA THR A 268 -17.63 2.90 8.41
C THR A 268 -16.77 1.83 9.08
N GLY A 269 -15.74 2.26 9.80
CA GLY A 269 -14.89 1.36 10.57
C GLY A 269 -13.41 1.48 10.25
N ARG A 270 -12.58 0.62 10.85
CA ARG A 270 -11.18 0.51 10.48
C ARG A 270 -11.04 -0.14 9.11
N ALA A 271 -10.01 0.24 8.33
CA ALA A 271 -9.80 -0.27 6.98
C ALA A 271 -9.77 -1.82 6.90
N GLU A 272 -9.24 -2.48 7.93
CA GLU A 272 -9.23 -3.95 8.04
C GLU A 272 -10.58 -4.56 8.44
N ALA A 273 -11.54 -3.75 8.93
CA ALA A 273 -12.81 -4.20 9.47
C ALA A 273 -13.93 -3.19 9.16
N LEU A 274 -14.17 -2.97 7.86
CA LEU A 274 -15.22 -2.07 7.39
C LEU A 274 -16.60 -2.71 7.55
N VAL A 275 -17.54 -1.91 8.04
CA VAL A 275 -18.96 -2.24 8.12
C VAL A 275 -19.72 -1.40 7.11
N SER A 276 -20.55 -2.06 6.30
CA SER A 276 -21.42 -1.39 5.32
C SER A 276 -22.87 -1.55 5.72
N THR A 277 -23.62 -0.44 5.75
CA THR A 277 -25.05 -0.41 6.01
C THR A 277 -25.77 0.33 4.90
N VAL A 278 -26.96 -0.12 4.53
CA VAL A 278 -27.75 0.56 3.51
C VAL A 278 -28.37 1.84 4.07
N TYR A 279 -28.55 2.83 3.20
CA TYR A 279 -29.10 4.14 3.52
C TYR A 279 -30.20 4.51 2.54
N SER A 280 -31.26 5.18 3.00
CA SER A 280 -32.28 5.75 2.11
C SER A 280 -32.96 6.98 2.70
N GLU A 281 -33.40 7.87 1.82
CA GLU A 281 -34.23 9.01 2.11
C GLU A 281 -35.32 9.16 1.01
N PRO A 282 -36.63 9.03 1.36
CA PRO A 282 -37.17 8.70 2.67
C PRO A 282 -36.77 7.28 3.16
N PRO A 283 -36.89 6.99 4.47
CA PRO A 283 -36.56 5.68 5.03
C PRO A 283 -37.38 4.56 4.39
N MET A 284 -36.74 3.51 3.94
CA MET A 284 -37.29 2.31 3.30
C MET A 284 -36.76 1.04 3.96
N SER A 285 -37.38 -0.09 3.66
CA SER A 285 -36.85 -1.39 4.07
C SER A 285 -35.54 -1.69 3.37
N GLU A 286 -34.64 -2.46 4.01
CA GLU A 286 -33.35 -2.85 3.42
C GLU A 286 -33.52 -3.55 2.06
N ALA A 287 -34.56 -4.39 1.89
CA ALA A 287 -34.87 -5.06 0.64
C ALA A 287 -35.23 -4.08 -0.49
N GLU A 288 -35.95 -3.01 -0.17
CA GLU A 288 -36.29 -1.95 -1.13
C GLU A 288 -35.04 -1.15 -1.53
N VAL A 289 -34.21 -0.77 -0.54
CA VAL A 289 -32.94 -0.09 -0.81
C VAL A 289 -32.04 -0.95 -1.69
N LEU A 290 -31.86 -2.23 -1.36
CA LEU A 290 -31.06 -3.17 -2.18
C LEU A 290 -31.62 -3.30 -3.59
N SER A 291 -32.95 -3.35 -3.77
CA SER A 291 -33.57 -3.38 -5.11
C SER A 291 -33.13 -2.16 -5.93
N TYR A 292 -33.22 -0.97 -5.36
CA TYR A 292 -32.77 0.24 -6.04
C TYR A 292 -31.28 0.26 -6.31
N LEU A 293 -30.43 -0.18 -5.36
CA LEU A 293 -28.97 -0.19 -5.51
C LEU A 293 -28.50 -1.17 -6.59
N VAL A 294 -29.16 -2.34 -6.71
CA VAL A 294 -28.74 -3.40 -7.63
C VAL A 294 -29.40 -3.23 -9.00
N THR A 295 -30.72 -2.98 -9.03
CA THR A 295 -31.51 -2.99 -10.27
C THR A 295 -31.85 -1.59 -10.79
N GLY A 296 -31.71 -0.58 -9.95
CA GLY A 296 -32.16 0.79 -10.25
C GLY A 296 -33.68 0.98 -10.22
N ARG A 297 -34.44 0.00 -9.68
CA ARG A 297 -35.91 -0.02 -9.71
C ARG A 297 -36.49 -0.42 -8.37
N PRO A 298 -37.76 -0.03 -8.08
CA PRO A 298 -38.44 -0.47 -6.86
C PRO A 298 -38.68 -1.99 -6.86
N LEU A 299 -38.77 -2.59 -5.70
CA LEU A 299 -38.87 -4.04 -5.49
C LEU A 299 -40.07 -4.67 -6.24
N ASN A 300 -41.18 -3.97 -6.33
CA ASN A 300 -42.40 -4.44 -7.03
C ASN A 300 -42.27 -4.50 -8.56
N GLN A 301 -41.20 -3.95 -9.12
CA GLN A 301 -40.85 -3.97 -10.55
C GLN A 301 -39.60 -4.82 -10.85
N ALA A 302 -38.98 -5.40 -9.82
CA ALA A 302 -37.87 -6.32 -9.99
C ALA A 302 -38.35 -7.64 -10.60
N GLY A 303 -37.65 -8.13 -11.62
CA GLY A 303 -37.96 -9.40 -12.27
C GLY A 303 -37.39 -10.60 -11.49
N SER A 304 -37.72 -11.81 -11.91
CA SER A 304 -37.19 -13.03 -11.27
C SER A 304 -35.66 -13.17 -11.38
N ALA A 305 -35.04 -12.63 -12.42
CA ALA A 305 -33.59 -12.59 -12.59
C ALA A 305 -32.93 -11.59 -11.62
N ASP A 306 -33.62 -10.49 -11.32
CA ASP A 306 -33.12 -9.46 -10.41
C ASP A 306 -33.13 -9.96 -8.96
N GLY A 307 -34.01 -10.89 -8.59
CA GLY A 307 -34.07 -11.50 -7.28
C GLY A 307 -32.81 -12.26 -6.88
N GLN A 308 -32.15 -12.91 -7.83
CA GLN A 308 -30.85 -13.58 -7.60
C GLN A 308 -29.77 -12.54 -7.25
N MET A 309 -29.63 -11.49 -8.06
CA MET A 309 -28.64 -10.44 -7.84
C MET A 309 -28.85 -9.71 -6.50
N MET A 310 -30.09 -9.49 -6.11
CA MET A 310 -30.44 -8.91 -4.81
C MET A 310 -30.07 -9.84 -3.65
N SER A 311 -30.31 -11.14 -3.80
CA SER A 311 -29.94 -12.15 -2.81
C SER A 311 -28.42 -12.21 -2.64
N ASP A 312 -27.67 -12.22 -3.74
CA ASP A 312 -26.21 -12.23 -3.73
C ASP A 312 -25.63 -10.94 -3.09
N ALA A 313 -26.22 -9.79 -3.39
CA ALA A 313 -25.83 -8.52 -2.79
C ALA A 313 -26.10 -8.49 -1.28
N ALA A 314 -27.27 -8.91 -0.82
CA ALA A 314 -27.60 -9.00 0.60
C ALA A 314 -26.68 -9.97 1.34
N PHE A 315 -26.37 -11.09 0.70
CA PHE A 315 -25.43 -12.08 1.22
C PHE A 315 -24.02 -11.54 1.35
N SER A 316 -23.50 -10.85 0.34
CA SER A 316 -22.16 -10.22 0.37
C SER A 316 -22.01 -9.19 1.48
N LEU A 317 -23.05 -8.39 1.75
CA LEU A 317 -23.08 -7.46 2.87
C LEU A 317 -23.06 -8.19 4.22
N GLY A 318 -23.84 -9.28 4.35
CA GLY A 318 -23.90 -10.12 5.54
C GLY A 318 -22.57 -10.84 5.81
N LEU A 319 -21.90 -11.35 4.77
CA LEU A 319 -20.59 -12.01 4.88
C LEU A 319 -19.50 -11.08 5.40
N ARG A 320 -19.45 -9.85 4.92
CA ARG A 320 -18.45 -8.86 5.38
C ARG A 320 -18.62 -8.55 6.87
N GLN A 321 -19.83 -8.50 7.37
CA GLN A 321 -20.08 -8.33 8.81
C GLN A 321 -19.73 -9.58 9.62
N ALA A 322 -19.94 -10.77 9.08
CA ALA A 322 -19.68 -12.03 9.76
C ALA A 322 -18.17 -12.38 9.84
N SER A 323 -17.38 -12.00 8.84
CA SER A 323 -15.96 -12.36 8.76
C SER A 323 -15.12 -11.81 9.92
N ALA A 324 -15.39 -10.57 10.36
CA ALA A 324 -14.70 -9.98 11.51
C ALA A 324 -14.94 -10.75 12.82
N ILE A 325 -16.16 -11.26 13.02
CA ILE A 325 -16.54 -12.05 14.19
C ILE A 325 -15.91 -13.45 14.12
N THR A 326 -15.87 -14.06 12.93
CA THR A 326 -15.38 -15.42 12.71
C THR A 326 -13.87 -15.51 13.01
N ASN A 327 -13.08 -14.54 12.57
CA ASN A 327 -11.63 -14.52 12.84
C ASN A 327 -11.32 -14.42 14.34
N GLN A 328 -12.10 -13.64 15.09
CA GLN A 328 -11.93 -13.51 16.54
C GLN A 328 -12.29 -14.80 17.29
N ILE A 329 -13.32 -15.53 16.83
CA ILE A 329 -13.70 -16.83 17.37
C ILE A 329 -12.63 -17.90 17.03
N GLY A 330 -12.09 -17.90 15.78
CA GLY A 330 -11.06 -18.83 15.33
C GLY A 330 -9.85 -18.86 16.25
N GLN A 331 -9.31 -17.71 16.56
CA GLN A 331 -8.17 -17.57 17.48
C GLN A 331 -8.48 -18.07 18.89
N SER A 332 -9.69 -17.86 19.38
CA SER A 332 -10.10 -18.31 20.74
C SER A 332 -10.23 -19.82 20.87
N VAL A 333 -10.49 -20.56 19.78
CA VAL A 333 -10.59 -22.02 19.75
C VAL A 333 -9.32 -22.70 19.23
N GLY A 334 -8.24 -21.93 19.00
CA GLY A 334 -6.92 -22.46 18.63
C GLY A 334 -6.86 -22.96 17.19
N LEU A 335 -7.62 -22.39 16.28
CA LEU A 335 -7.49 -22.52 14.84
C LEU A 335 -6.58 -21.42 14.32
N ASP A 336 -5.75 -21.73 13.34
CA ASP A 336 -4.88 -20.76 12.69
C ASP A 336 -5.64 -19.98 11.60
N GLU A 337 -6.69 -20.60 11.03
CA GLU A 337 -7.59 -19.99 10.08
C GLU A 337 -9.05 -20.32 10.45
N LEU A 338 -9.91 -19.30 10.51
CA LEU A 338 -11.36 -19.47 10.51
C LEU A 338 -11.97 -18.30 9.77
N SER A 339 -12.48 -18.57 8.58
CA SER A 339 -13.06 -17.54 7.71
C SER A 339 -14.34 -18.02 7.04
N LEU A 340 -15.23 -17.09 6.74
CA LEU A 340 -16.39 -17.33 5.91
C LEU A 340 -16.08 -16.71 4.54
N GLN A 341 -16.05 -17.54 3.49
CA GLN A 341 -15.67 -17.15 2.14
C GLN A 341 -16.83 -17.41 1.17
N GLY A 342 -16.84 -16.75 0.02
CA GLY A 342 -17.83 -16.91 -1.04
C GLY A 342 -18.34 -15.58 -1.55
N ALA A 343 -18.59 -15.49 -2.86
CA ALA A 343 -19.11 -14.29 -3.50
C ALA A 343 -20.64 -14.24 -3.50
N ASN A 344 -21.32 -15.38 -3.33
CA ASN A 344 -22.77 -15.53 -3.35
C ASN A 344 -23.23 -16.65 -2.43
N GLN A 345 -24.54 -16.84 -2.31
CA GLN A 345 -25.14 -17.83 -1.42
C GLN A 345 -24.71 -19.28 -1.75
N ASP A 346 -24.59 -19.62 -3.04
CA ASP A 346 -24.24 -20.98 -3.47
C ASP A 346 -22.75 -21.31 -3.24
N SER A 347 -21.88 -20.29 -3.20
CA SER A 347 -20.44 -20.42 -3.00
C SER A 347 -19.99 -20.14 -1.55
N ALA A 348 -20.91 -19.91 -0.62
CA ALA A 348 -20.57 -19.62 0.76
C ALA A 348 -19.98 -20.84 1.49
N GLU A 349 -18.75 -20.73 1.94
CA GLU A 349 -18.01 -21.78 2.62
C GLU A 349 -17.44 -21.27 3.95
N LEU A 350 -17.60 -22.07 4.98
CA LEU A 350 -16.85 -21.88 6.22
C LEU A 350 -15.53 -22.64 6.10
N VAL A 351 -14.43 -21.91 6.22
CA VAL A 351 -13.07 -22.44 6.13
C VAL A 351 -12.45 -22.44 7.50
N ALA A 352 -11.98 -23.60 7.95
CA ALA A 352 -11.25 -23.76 9.19
C ALA A 352 -9.92 -24.47 8.92
N GLY A 353 -8.81 -23.84 9.30
CA GLY A 353 -7.47 -24.37 9.06
C GLY A 353 -6.62 -24.41 10.33
N LYS A 354 -5.74 -25.42 10.41
CA LYS A 354 -4.81 -25.58 11.51
C LYS A 354 -3.51 -26.24 11.09
N GLN A 355 -2.40 -25.68 11.55
CA GLN A 355 -1.09 -26.31 11.50
C GLN A 355 -1.02 -27.40 12.58
N VAL A 356 -1.22 -28.64 12.17
CA VAL A 356 -1.23 -29.80 13.11
C VAL A 356 0.20 -30.18 13.53
N SER A 357 1.18 -29.99 12.64
CA SER A 357 2.60 -30.18 12.91
C SER A 357 3.43 -29.29 11.95
N PRO A 358 4.75 -29.12 12.16
CA PRO A 358 5.59 -28.32 11.27
C PRO A 358 5.55 -28.72 9.79
N ARG A 359 5.02 -29.91 9.49
CA ARG A 359 4.92 -30.44 8.10
C ARG A 359 3.51 -30.80 7.68
N LEU A 360 2.52 -30.70 8.57
CA LEU A 360 1.14 -31.09 8.28
C LEU A 360 0.18 -29.95 8.57
N TYR A 361 -0.45 -29.45 7.53
CA TYR A 361 -1.54 -28.49 7.60
C TYR A 361 -2.86 -29.18 7.22
N ALA A 362 -3.88 -28.99 8.04
CA ALA A 362 -5.22 -29.49 7.80
C ALA A 362 -6.19 -28.33 7.61
N ARG A 363 -6.93 -28.34 6.52
CA ARG A 363 -7.95 -27.33 6.20
C ARG A 363 -9.27 -28.04 5.93
N TYR A 364 -10.32 -27.59 6.59
CA TYR A 364 -11.68 -28.06 6.37
C TYR A 364 -12.53 -26.95 5.79
N ARG A 365 -13.14 -27.21 4.64
CA ARG A 365 -14.11 -26.32 3.99
C ARG A 365 -15.51 -26.94 4.15
N TYR A 366 -16.49 -26.14 4.52
CA TYR A 366 -17.86 -26.57 4.67
C TYR A 366 -18.78 -25.58 3.94
N GLY A 367 -19.42 -26.03 2.88
CA GLY A 367 -20.40 -25.24 2.14
C GLY A 367 -21.64 -25.01 3.00
N VAL A 368 -21.88 -23.77 3.39
CA VAL A 368 -22.93 -23.38 4.34
C VAL A 368 -24.32 -23.77 3.85
N PHE A 369 -24.55 -23.63 2.56
CA PHE A 369 -25.85 -23.93 1.92
C PHE A 369 -25.86 -25.25 1.15
N SER A 370 -24.73 -25.66 0.61
CA SER A 370 -24.60 -26.97 -0.05
C SER A 370 -24.54 -28.14 0.91
N SER A 371 -24.20 -27.85 2.19
CA SER A 371 -23.98 -28.88 3.22
C SER A 371 -22.89 -29.90 2.88
N LEU A 372 -22.02 -29.59 1.93
CA LEU A 372 -20.88 -30.39 1.52
C LEU A 372 -19.65 -29.99 2.31
N GLY A 373 -18.92 -31.00 2.83
CA GLY A 373 -17.68 -30.79 3.53
C GLY A 373 -16.50 -31.34 2.74
N GLU A 374 -15.41 -30.59 2.69
CA GLU A 374 -14.16 -31.00 2.09
C GLU A 374 -13.02 -30.86 3.09
N LEU A 375 -12.24 -31.92 3.25
CA LEU A 375 -11.04 -31.91 4.07
C LEU A 375 -9.82 -31.93 3.15
N LEU A 376 -8.96 -30.93 3.28
CA LEU A 376 -7.68 -30.83 2.62
C LEU A 376 -6.57 -31.07 3.65
N LEU A 377 -5.67 -31.99 3.34
CA LEU A 377 -4.48 -32.29 4.13
C LEU A 377 -3.25 -32.04 3.29
N ARG A 378 -2.45 -31.05 3.65
CA ARG A 378 -1.18 -30.75 2.98
C ARG A 378 -0.04 -31.24 3.85
N TYR A 379 0.79 -32.10 3.27
CA TYR A 379 1.99 -32.61 3.92
C TYR A 379 3.24 -32.17 3.14
N SER A 380 4.09 -31.38 3.79
CA SER A 380 5.38 -30.93 3.21
C SER A 380 6.43 -32.03 3.38
N LEU A 381 6.80 -32.66 2.27
CA LEU A 381 7.85 -33.68 2.20
C LEU A 381 9.24 -33.04 2.33
N THR A 382 9.43 -31.92 1.63
CA THR A 382 10.61 -31.05 1.71
C THR A 382 10.16 -29.60 1.64
N ASP A 383 11.06 -28.63 1.75
CA ASP A 383 10.74 -27.21 1.65
C ASP A 383 10.18 -26.82 0.25
N SER A 384 10.45 -27.66 -0.77
CA SER A 384 10.00 -27.43 -2.14
C SER A 384 8.98 -28.43 -2.67
N LEU A 385 8.66 -29.48 -1.91
CA LEU A 385 7.75 -30.54 -2.35
C LEU A 385 6.68 -30.81 -1.30
N SER A 386 5.42 -30.63 -1.67
CA SER A 386 4.28 -30.97 -0.81
C SER A 386 3.28 -31.89 -1.55
N VAL A 387 2.59 -32.68 -0.77
CA VAL A 387 1.48 -33.51 -1.23
C VAL A 387 0.21 -33.02 -0.57
N GLU A 388 -0.82 -32.78 -1.36
CA GLU A 388 -2.13 -32.37 -0.90
C GLU A 388 -3.16 -33.48 -1.20
N LEU A 389 -3.87 -33.89 -0.18
CA LEU A 389 -4.96 -34.86 -0.26
C LEU A 389 -6.28 -34.15 0.03
N GLY A 390 -7.17 -34.12 -0.97
CA GLY A 390 -8.53 -33.61 -0.85
C GLY A 390 -9.53 -34.76 -0.68
N THR A 391 -10.43 -34.64 0.30
CA THR A 391 -11.55 -35.57 0.46
C THR A 391 -12.84 -34.77 0.58
N GLY A 392 -13.78 -34.99 -0.32
CA GLY A 392 -15.08 -34.31 -0.40
C GLY A 392 -15.98 -35.05 -1.40
N GLU A 393 -16.68 -34.30 -2.23
CA GLU A 393 -17.50 -34.86 -3.32
C GLU A 393 -16.62 -35.63 -4.32
N PHE A 394 -15.38 -35.21 -4.49
CA PHE A 394 -14.34 -35.91 -5.26
C PHE A 394 -13.11 -36.10 -4.37
N GLN A 395 -12.38 -37.19 -4.61
CA GLN A 395 -11.09 -37.41 -3.97
C GLN A 395 -9.99 -36.90 -4.90
N SER A 396 -9.12 -36.05 -4.42
CA SER A 396 -7.97 -35.54 -5.16
C SER A 396 -6.66 -35.85 -4.43
N LEU A 397 -5.61 -36.08 -5.21
CA LEU A 397 -4.25 -36.18 -4.75
C LEU A 397 -3.39 -35.33 -5.66
N ASP A 398 -2.88 -34.22 -5.13
CA ASP A 398 -2.07 -33.28 -5.86
C ASP A 398 -0.65 -33.28 -5.31
N ILE A 399 0.32 -33.15 -6.19
CA ILE A 399 1.73 -33.00 -5.84
C ILE A 399 2.16 -31.61 -6.30
N GLN A 400 2.51 -30.75 -5.35
CA GLN A 400 2.98 -29.41 -5.63
C GLN A 400 4.52 -29.38 -5.49
N TYR A 401 5.17 -28.91 -6.51
CA TYR A 401 6.61 -28.69 -6.53
C TYR A 401 6.90 -27.22 -6.81
N THR A 402 7.54 -26.55 -5.85
CA THR A 402 7.96 -25.16 -5.97
C THR A 402 9.42 -25.11 -6.41
N ILE A 403 9.69 -24.47 -7.54
CA ILE A 403 11.07 -24.24 -8.04
C ILE A 403 11.45 -22.83 -7.62
N GLU A 404 12.39 -22.72 -6.70
CA GLU A 404 13.10 -21.47 -6.43
C GLU A 404 14.16 -21.30 -7.53
N ARG A 405 14.08 -20.21 -8.29
CA ARG A 405 15.19 -19.78 -9.15
C ARG A 405 16.03 -18.81 -8.33
N GLU A 406 17.28 -19.24 -8.07
CA GLU A 406 18.37 -18.34 -7.62
C GLU A 406 18.68 -17.26 -8.66
#